data_7c98742878f76f1ca4729de4bc079a16
#
_entry.id   7c98742878f76f1ca4729de4bc079a16
#
_cell.length_a   1.000
_cell.length_b   1.000
_cell.length_c   1.000
_cell.angle_alpha   90.00
_cell.angle_beta   90.00
_cell.angle_gamma   90.00
#
_symmetry.space_group_name_H-M   'P 1'
#
loop_
_entity.id
_entity.type
_entity.pdbx_description
1 polymer ?
#
loop_
_entity_poly.entity_id
_entity_poly.type
_entity_poly.pdbx_seq_one_letter_code
_entity_poly.pdbx_strand_id
1 'polypeptide(L)'
;MRFVLGVVVAVGLLGCGGSEVEGVDAVESLGQEIVGGVEARPGSHPWIISLQQYGSHFCGGSLIRTGTKEESDIVVTAAHCVYDGTSGLTASAGAHDLRNPGAGVQTVQGVTTKYHPAYDPDTTMNDIAIIKLAKPIKFSTTVQPIALPLSGETVPDGADATVAGWGLLREGGVDGSNRLMQVSVPIVGSRDLAAAYRPQGIRINAHAMIGAGYEQGGKDACQGDSGGPLFVRGADKKPVLQGVVSFGVGCARPGLPGVYARVSSYIPWIKNQIRILSSTSK
;
A
#
# COMPACT_ATOMS: atom_id res chain seq x y z
N MET A 1 39.23 -70.52 -40.62
CA MET A 1 40.61 -70.93 -40.24
C MET A 1 41.07 -70.05 -39.04
N ARG A 2 41.37 -70.68 -37.91
CA ARG A 2 42.04 -70.20 -36.66
C ARG A 2 41.27 -69.16 -35.86
N PHE A 3 40.57 -69.51 -34.76
CA PHE A 3 41.09 -69.80 -33.40
C PHE A 3 41.93 -68.61 -32.86
N VAL A 4 41.56 -68.02 -31.69
CA VAL A 4 41.93 -68.45 -30.34
C VAL A 4 41.20 -67.49 -29.36
N LEU A 5 40.45 -68.05 -28.43
CA LEU A 5 40.62 -68.08 -26.96
C LEU A 5 40.80 -66.71 -26.30
N GLY A 6 39.95 -66.18 -25.53
CA GLY A 6 39.52 -66.65 -24.21
C GLY A 6 40.34 -66.02 -23.14
N VAL A 7 39.77 -65.21 -22.26
CA VAL A 7 40.07 -65.24 -20.83
C VAL A 7 38.93 -64.51 -20.07
N VAL A 8 38.25 -65.25 -19.25
CA VAL A 8 37.35 -64.75 -18.19
C VAL A 8 38.19 -64.38 -16.97
N VAL A 9 38.04 -63.23 -16.44
CA VAL A 9 38.42 -62.98 -15.02
C VAL A 9 37.25 -62.23 -14.37
N ALA A 10 36.61 -62.94 -13.47
CA ALA A 10 35.69 -62.40 -12.46
C ALA A 10 36.47 -62.11 -11.19
N VAL A 11 36.32 -60.96 -10.59
CA VAL A 11 36.53 -60.56 -9.18
C VAL A 11 36.03 -59.14 -9.09
N GLY A 12 35.23 -58.68 -8.23
CA GLY A 12 34.78 -58.98 -6.92
C GLY A 12 33.89 -57.79 -6.54
N LEU A 13 32.82 -58.06 -5.86
CA LEU A 13 31.94 -57.11 -5.17
C LEU A 13 32.71 -56.32 -4.11
N LEU A 14 32.60 -55.01 -4.15
CA LEU A 14 32.70 -54.18 -2.95
C LEU A 14 31.71 -53.02 -3.11
N GLY A 15 30.63 -53.07 -2.35
CA GLY A 15 29.69 -51.99 -2.18
C GLY A 15 30.32 -50.86 -1.35
N CYS A 16 29.95 -49.63 -1.69
CA CYS A 16 29.94 -48.52 -0.74
C CYS A 16 29.06 -47.42 -1.27
N GLY A 17 28.05 -47.11 -0.48
CA GLY A 17 27.58 -45.77 -0.23
C GLY A 17 26.92 -45.03 -1.36
N GLY A 18 25.63 -45.24 -1.58
CA GLY A 18 24.77 -44.25 -2.17
C GLY A 18 24.72 -43.01 -1.25
N SER A 19 25.36 -41.91 -1.63
CA SER A 19 25.01 -40.63 -1.14
C SER A 19 23.72 -40.23 -1.87
N GLU A 20 22.59 -40.37 -1.17
CA GLU A 20 21.37 -39.67 -1.51
C GLU A 20 21.73 -38.19 -1.53
N VAL A 21 21.72 -37.58 -2.71
CA VAL A 21 21.65 -36.15 -2.86
C VAL A 21 20.23 -35.80 -2.44
N GLU A 22 20.10 -35.40 -1.16
CA GLU A 22 18.85 -34.74 -0.71
C GLU A 22 18.50 -33.68 -1.71
N GLY A 23 17.27 -33.80 -2.27
CA GLY A 23 16.71 -32.82 -3.16
C GLY A 23 16.79 -31.47 -2.46
N VAL A 24 17.48 -30.52 -3.07
CA VAL A 24 17.27 -29.10 -2.78
C VAL A 24 15.80 -28.86 -3.06
N ASP A 25 15.03 -28.79 -1.96
CA ASP A 25 13.66 -28.30 -2.03
C ASP A 25 13.70 -27.01 -2.87
N ALA A 26 12.98 -27.05 -3.99
CA ALA A 26 12.76 -25.87 -4.79
C ALA A 26 12.15 -24.86 -3.83
N VAL A 27 12.90 -23.80 -3.49
CA VAL A 27 12.36 -22.63 -2.85
C VAL A 27 11.29 -22.16 -3.81
N GLU A 28 10.02 -22.46 -3.48
CA GLU A 28 8.88 -21.83 -4.13
C GLU A 28 9.18 -20.35 -4.12
N SER A 29 9.35 -19.76 -5.30
CA SER A 29 9.45 -18.35 -5.45
C SER A 29 8.13 -17.78 -4.96
N LEU A 30 8.12 -17.32 -3.71
CA LEU A 30 7.02 -16.52 -3.17
C LEU A 30 6.85 -15.36 -4.12
N GLY A 31 5.74 -15.37 -4.86
CA GLY A 31 5.43 -14.37 -5.87
C GLY A 31 5.63 -12.97 -5.31
N GLN A 32 6.44 -12.17 -5.99
CA GLN A 32 6.62 -10.76 -5.66
C GLN A 32 5.34 -10.02 -6.03
N GLU A 33 4.63 -9.49 -5.04
CA GLU A 33 3.27 -8.94 -5.16
C GLU A 33 3.21 -7.58 -4.43
N ILE A 34 2.57 -6.57 -4.96
CA ILE A 34 2.91 -5.13 -5.02
C ILE A 34 4.27 -5.05 -5.70
N VAL A 35 4.51 -4.23 -6.67
CA VAL A 35 5.75 -4.36 -7.45
C VAL A 35 6.95 -4.49 -6.51
N GLY A 36 7.57 -5.69 -6.46
CA GLY A 36 8.69 -5.99 -5.58
C GLY A 36 8.37 -6.09 -4.08
N GLY A 37 7.10 -6.18 -3.71
CA GLY A 37 6.63 -6.34 -2.33
C GLY A 37 6.48 -7.80 -1.88
N VAL A 38 5.86 -7.97 -0.73
CA VAL A 38 5.53 -9.27 -0.13
C VAL A 38 4.12 -9.24 0.44
N GLU A 39 3.49 -10.39 0.61
CA GLU A 39 2.23 -10.50 1.33
C GLU A 39 2.40 -9.96 2.76
N ALA A 40 1.52 -9.05 3.17
CA ALA A 40 1.50 -8.53 4.52
C ALA A 40 1.04 -9.63 5.48
N ARG A 41 1.64 -9.71 6.67
CA ARG A 41 1.12 -10.60 7.69
C ARG A 41 -0.32 -10.20 8.06
N PRO A 42 -1.29 -11.12 8.13
CA PRO A 42 -2.66 -10.80 8.52
C PRO A 42 -2.71 -9.97 9.82
N GLY A 43 -3.47 -8.87 9.78
CA GLY A 43 -3.61 -7.94 10.91
C GLY A 43 -2.41 -7.01 11.17
N SER A 44 -1.35 -7.02 10.36
CA SER A 44 -0.17 -6.14 10.55
C SER A 44 -0.41 -4.67 10.24
N HIS A 45 -1.44 -4.36 9.46
CA HIS A 45 -1.86 -3.01 9.08
C HIS A 45 -3.34 -2.77 9.43
N PRO A 46 -3.68 -2.71 10.73
CA PRO A 46 -5.09 -2.71 11.16
C PRO A 46 -5.86 -1.43 10.82
N TRP A 47 -5.18 -0.41 10.28
CA TRP A 47 -5.79 0.86 9.83
C TRP A 47 -6.18 0.85 8.37
N ILE A 48 -5.76 -0.16 7.58
CA ILE A 48 -5.98 -0.14 6.16
C ILE A 48 -7.45 -0.39 5.83
N ILE A 49 -7.94 0.38 4.87
CA ILE A 49 -9.31 0.30 4.37
C ILE A 49 -9.27 -0.07 2.89
N SER A 50 -10.07 -1.06 2.50
CA SER A 50 -10.43 -1.29 1.11
C SER A 50 -11.66 -0.45 0.77
N LEU A 51 -11.51 0.55 -0.10
CA LEU A 51 -12.63 1.27 -0.69
C LEU A 51 -13.19 0.45 -1.85
N GLN A 52 -14.48 0.20 -1.78
CA GLN A 52 -15.16 -0.66 -2.74
C GLN A 52 -16.34 0.09 -3.36
N GLN A 53 -16.55 -0.12 -4.65
CA GLN A 53 -17.74 0.32 -5.35
C GLN A 53 -18.50 -0.92 -5.85
N TYR A 54 -19.74 -1.04 -5.41
CA TYR A 54 -20.56 -2.23 -5.69
C TYR A 54 -19.89 -3.58 -5.33
N GLY A 55 -19.09 -3.57 -4.24
CA GLY A 55 -18.37 -4.76 -3.75
C GLY A 55 -16.99 -5.00 -4.39
N SER A 56 -16.61 -4.22 -5.40
CA SER A 56 -15.29 -4.32 -6.05
C SER A 56 -14.32 -3.29 -5.49
N HIS A 57 -13.14 -3.72 -5.09
CA HIS A 57 -12.05 -2.84 -4.65
C HIS A 57 -11.58 -1.94 -5.80
N PHE A 58 -11.36 -0.65 -5.53
CA PHE A 58 -10.84 0.29 -6.51
C PHE A 58 -9.79 1.26 -5.94
N CYS A 59 -9.81 1.51 -4.63
CA CYS A 59 -8.86 2.38 -3.93
C CYS A 59 -8.62 1.89 -2.49
N GLY A 60 -7.52 2.32 -1.93
CA GLY A 60 -7.21 2.18 -0.52
C GLY A 60 -7.67 3.38 0.31
N GLY A 61 -7.53 3.26 1.61
CA GLY A 61 -7.75 4.32 2.57
C GLY A 61 -7.14 4.01 3.92
N SER A 62 -7.18 4.97 4.83
CA SER A 62 -6.65 4.84 6.18
C SER A 62 -7.69 5.26 7.22
N LEU A 63 -8.03 4.37 8.13
CA LEU A 63 -8.87 4.69 9.28
C LEU A 63 -8.08 5.57 10.25
N ILE A 64 -8.63 6.72 10.64
CA ILE A 64 -7.99 7.64 11.59
C ILE A 64 -8.84 7.80 12.84
N ARG A 65 -8.21 8.10 13.99
CA ARG A 65 -8.93 8.37 15.24
C ARG A 65 -9.48 9.80 15.24
N THR A 66 -10.76 9.94 15.58
CA THR A 66 -11.45 11.24 15.60
C THR A 66 -11.86 11.70 17.01
N GLY A 67 -11.69 10.87 18.02
CA GLY A 67 -12.08 11.15 19.39
C GLY A 67 -11.51 10.12 20.37
N THR A 68 -12.11 10.03 21.55
CA THR A 68 -11.67 9.14 22.65
C THR A 68 -12.34 7.76 22.62
N LYS A 69 -13.38 7.58 21.80
CA LYS A 69 -14.09 6.30 21.69
C LYS A 69 -13.23 5.26 20.96
N GLU A 70 -13.48 3.99 21.24
CA GLU A 70 -12.83 2.85 20.57
C GLU A 70 -13.52 2.52 19.24
N GLU A 71 -13.78 3.56 18.46
CA GLU A 71 -14.41 3.51 17.13
C GLU A 71 -14.08 4.78 16.34
N SER A 72 -14.19 4.71 15.01
CA SER A 72 -14.09 5.89 14.15
C SER A 72 -14.94 5.71 12.88
N ASP A 73 -15.42 6.82 12.37
CA ASP A 73 -16.21 6.91 11.14
C ASP A 73 -15.54 7.76 10.04
N ILE A 74 -14.25 8.02 10.19
CA ILE A 74 -13.49 8.84 9.22
C ILE A 74 -12.36 8.03 8.60
N VAL A 75 -12.35 8.03 7.28
CA VAL A 75 -11.29 7.45 6.44
C VAL A 75 -10.61 8.57 5.67
N VAL A 76 -9.28 8.58 5.67
CA VAL A 76 -8.46 9.42 4.77
C VAL A 76 -8.12 8.63 3.53
N THR A 77 -8.25 9.25 2.35
CA THR A 77 -7.95 8.67 1.03
C THR A 77 -7.49 9.75 0.05
N ALA A 78 -7.29 9.43 -1.22
CA ALA A 78 -6.99 10.38 -2.28
C ALA A 78 -8.27 11.07 -2.80
N ALA A 79 -8.12 12.31 -3.28
CA ALA A 79 -9.23 13.04 -3.89
C ALA A 79 -9.70 12.38 -5.19
N HIS A 80 -8.77 11.92 -6.03
CA HIS A 80 -9.10 11.25 -7.30
C HIS A 80 -9.93 9.98 -7.12
N CYS A 81 -9.87 9.31 -5.95
CA CYS A 81 -10.72 8.15 -5.64
C CYS A 81 -12.21 8.51 -5.47
N VAL A 82 -12.54 9.77 -5.17
CA VAL A 82 -13.90 10.18 -4.79
C VAL A 82 -14.43 11.40 -5.56
N TYR A 83 -13.61 12.00 -6.42
CA TYR A 83 -13.91 13.22 -7.15
C TYR A 83 -15.07 13.05 -8.14
N ASP A 84 -15.08 11.95 -8.90
CA ASP A 84 -16.08 11.68 -9.94
C ASP A 84 -17.39 11.06 -9.41
N GLY A 85 -17.53 11.00 -8.09
CA GLY A 85 -18.71 10.49 -7.44
C GLY A 85 -18.46 9.22 -6.61
N THR A 86 -19.41 8.94 -5.73
CA THR A 86 -19.26 7.90 -4.70
C THR A 86 -20.47 6.98 -4.58
N SER A 87 -21.24 6.85 -5.68
CA SER A 87 -22.40 5.94 -5.70
C SER A 87 -21.95 4.51 -5.38
N GLY A 88 -22.61 3.88 -4.42
CA GLY A 88 -22.28 2.51 -3.99
C GLY A 88 -20.97 2.36 -3.24
N LEU A 89 -20.35 3.47 -2.79
CA LEU A 89 -19.10 3.45 -2.02
C LEU A 89 -19.28 2.79 -0.67
N THR A 90 -18.42 1.82 -0.38
CA THR A 90 -18.26 1.22 0.95
C THR A 90 -16.80 1.19 1.36
N ALA A 91 -16.56 1.23 2.67
CA ALA A 91 -15.26 1.07 3.31
C ALA A 91 -15.21 -0.27 4.07
N SER A 92 -14.29 -1.14 3.72
CA SER A 92 -14.09 -2.44 4.35
C SER A 92 -12.82 -2.42 5.19
N ALA A 93 -12.96 -2.65 6.50
CA ALA A 93 -11.88 -2.66 7.48
C ALA A 93 -11.64 -4.07 8.03
N GLY A 94 -10.37 -4.42 8.28
CA GLY A 94 -9.98 -5.70 8.88
C GLY A 94 -9.85 -6.85 7.89
N ALA A 95 -10.05 -6.61 6.58
CA ALA A 95 -9.84 -7.60 5.54
C ALA A 95 -8.34 -7.82 5.28
N HIS A 96 -7.93 -9.09 5.12
CA HIS A 96 -6.64 -9.47 4.57
C HIS A 96 -6.80 -10.00 3.14
N ASP A 97 -7.71 -10.93 2.94
CA ASP A 97 -8.10 -11.46 1.64
C ASP A 97 -9.47 -10.89 1.26
N LEU A 98 -9.55 -10.15 0.14
CA LEU A 98 -10.80 -9.52 -0.30
C LEU A 98 -11.82 -10.52 -0.85
N ARG A 99 -11.38 -11.71 -1.28
CA ARG A 99 -12.30 -12.79 -1.71
C ARG A 99 -12.84 -13.58 -0.52
N ASN A 100 -12.04 -13.71 0.54
CA ASN A 100 -12.40 -14.44 1.76
C ASN A 100 -12.11 -13.57 2.98
N PRO A 101 -12.83 -12.47 3.18
CA PRO A 101 -12.47 -11.44 4.14
C PRO A 101 -12.47 -11.92 5.61
N GLY A 102 -13.12 -13.04 5.89
CA GLY A 102 -13.12 -13.65 7.22
C GLY A 102 -14.11 -13.00 8.19
N ALA A 103 -14.23 -13.60 9.39
CA ALA A 103 -15.04 -13.05 10.46
C ALA A 103 -14.38 -11.81 11.07
N GLY A 104 -15.17 -10.79 11.43
CA GLY A 104 -14.69 -9.56 12.06
C GLY A 104 -14.39 -8.42 11.08
N VAL A 105 -14.49 -8.63 9.78
CA VAL A 105 -14.44 -7.56 8.79
C VAL A 105 -15.70 -6.69 8.92
N GLN A 106 -15.50 -5.37 8.90
CA GLN A 106 -16.56 -4.40 8.99
C GLN A 106 -16.65 -3.61 7.69
N THR A 107 -17.72 -3.82 6.92
CA THR A 107 -17.99 -3.03 5.71
C THR A 107 -19.09 -2.03 6.00
N VAL A 108 -18.80 -0.75 5.77
CA VAL A 108 -19.69 0.38 6.08
C VAL A 108 -19.79 1.31 4.88
N GLN A 109 -21.01 1.78 4.61
CA GLN A 109 -21.27 2.73 3.51
C GLN A 109 -20.62 4.09 3.79
N GLY A 110 -19.99 4.68 2.80
CA GLY A 110 -19.57 6.08 2.78
C GLY A 110 -20.78 6.97 2.49
N VAL A 111 -21.04 7.94 3.35
CA VAL A 111 -22.22 8.83 3.21
C VAL A 111 -21.88 10.24 2.81
N THR A 112 -20.67 10.71 3.10
CA THR A 112 -20.18 12.03 2.71
C THR A 112 -18.71 11.96 2.37
N THR A 113 -18.34 12.50 1.23
CA THR A 113 -16.95 12.67 0.82
C THR A 113 -16.61 14.14 0.78
N LYS A 114 -15.42 14.48 1.25
CA LYS A 114 -14.86 15.83 1.18
C LYS A 114 -13.43 15.71 0.64
N TYR A 115 -13.20 16.12 -0.59
CA TYR A 115 -11.86 16.30 -1.13
C TYR A 115 -11.37 17.72 -0.89
N HIS A 116 -10.08 17.93 -0.97
CA HIS A 116 -9.48 19.26 -0.77
C HIS A 116 -10.03 20.25 -1.81
N PRO A 117 -10.48 21.46 -1.42
CA PRO A 117 -11.15 22.39 -2.34
C PRO A 117 -10.25 22.90 -3.48
N ALA A 118 -8.93 22.80 -3.30
CA ALA A 118 -7.96 23.13 -4.34
C ALA A 118 -7.38 21.85 -5.00
N TYR A 119 -8.09 20.73 -4.95
CA TYR A 119 -7.75 19.56 -5.76
C TYR A 119 -7.88 19.89 -7.24
N ASP A 120 -6.86 19.55 -8.00
CA ASP A 120 -6.81 19.77 -9.44
C ASP A 120 -6.61 18.40 -10.13
N PRO A 121 -7.62 17.88 -10.83
CA PRO A 121 -7.55 16.56 -11.47
C PRO A 121 -6.52 16.50 -12.62
N ASP A 122 -6.20 17.61 -13.27
CA ASP A 122 -5.25 17.65 -14.38
C ASP A 122 -3.79 17.50 -13.90
N THR A 123 -3.50 18.04 -12.71
CA THR A 123 -2.16 18.05 -12.12
C THR A 123 -2.02 17.16 -10.90
N THR A 124 -3.11 16.55 -10.42
CA THR A 124 -3.21 15.80 -9.16
C THR A 124 -2.71 16.59 -7.94
N MET A 125 -2.75 17.93 -8.02
CA MET A 125 -2.40 18.80 -6.91
C MET A 125 -3.42 18.71 -5.80
N ASN A 126 -2.99 18.66 -4.53
CA ASN A 126 -3.86 18.53 -3.35
C ASN A 126 -4.76 17.28 -3.37
N ASP A 127 -4.21 16.16 -3.79
CA ASP A 127 -4.90 14.88 -3.96
C ASP A 127 -5.15 14.18 -2.62
N ILE A 128 -6.04 14.76 -1.82
CA ILE A 128 -6.43 14.21 -0.51
C ILE A 128 -7.92 14.40 -0.26
N ALA A 129 -8.55 13.41 0.36
CA ALA A 129 -9.97 13.41 0.70
C ALA A 129 -10.24 12.75 2.05
N ILE A 130 -11.43 13.02 2.59
CA ILE A 130 -12.01 12.37 3.76
C ILE A 130 -13.35 11.78 3.36
N ILE A 131 -13.61 10.56 3.84
CA ILE A 131 -14.90 9.89 3.76
C ILE A 131 -15.48 9.79 5.17
N LYS A 132 -16.71 10.29 5.34
CA LYS A 132 -17.54 10.04 6.51
C LYS A 132 -18.36 8.79 6.26
N LEU A 133 -18.31 7.84 7.19
CA LEU A 133 -19.05 6.58 7.14
C LEU A 133 -20.44 6.74 7.79
N ALA A 134 -21.41 5.92 7.35
CA ALA A 134 -22.77 5.89 7.86
C ALA A 134 -22.86 5.50 9.35
N LYS A 135 -21.89 4.71 9.81
CA LYS A 135 -21.72 4.32 11.21
C LYS A 135 -20.24 4.13 11.54
N PRO A 136 -19.83 4.29 12.80
CA PRO A 136 -18.45 4.05 13.16
C PRO A 136 -18.03 2.58 12.95
N ILE A 137 -16.78 2.42 12.54
CA ILE A 137 -16.05 1.16 12.57
C ILE A 137 -15.47 0.99 13.99
N LYS A 138 -15.75 -0.13 14.62
CA LYS A 138 -15.28 -0.45 15.97
C LYS A 138 -13.84 -0.98 15.92
N PHE A 139 -13.02 -0.52 16.86
CA PHE A 139 -11.66 -1.02 16.98
C PHE A 139 -11.65 -2.43 17.55
N SER A 140 -10.69 -3.21 17.10
CA SER A 140 -10.49 -4.62 17.45
C SER A 140 -9.00 -4.98 17.35
N THR A 141 -8.67 -6.23 17.52
CA THR A 141 -7.29 -6.72 17.28
C THR A 141 -6.84 -6.56 15.82
N THR A 142 -7.78 -6.57 14.87
CA THR A 142 -7.49 -6.46 13.42
C THR A 142 -7.92 -5.12 12.81
N VAL A 143 -8.53 -4.24 13.60
CA VAL A 143 -8.95 -2.89 13.16
C VAL A 143 -8.54 -1.87 14.19
N GLN A 144 -7.60 -0.99 13.85
CA GLN A 144 -7.10 0.10 14.67
C GLN A 144 -6.84 1.33 13.80
N PRO A 145 -6.94 2.55 14.33
CA PRO A 145 -6.62 3.75 13.58
C PRO A 145 -5.11 3.95 13.46
N ILE A 146 -4.67 4.58 12.36
CA ILE A 146 -3.31 5.07 12.23
C ILE A 146 -3.19 6.49 12.82
N ALA A 147 -2.03 6.80 13.38
CA ALA A 147 -1.71 8.14 13.84
C ALA A 147 -1.47 9.10 12.66
N LEU A 148 -1.91 10.35 12.81
CA LEU A 148 -1.57 11.43 11.88
C LEU A 148 -0.28 12.13 12.34
N PRO A 149 0.53 12.67 11.41
CA PRO A 149 1.70 13.47 11.74
C PRO A 149 1.31 14.81 12.38
N LEU A 150 2.26 15.51 12.94
CA LEU A 150 2.07 16.92 13.30
C LEU A 150 1.96 17.78 12.04
N SER A 151 1.29 18.94 12.16
CA SER A 151 1.20 19.88 11.04
C SER A 151 2.59 20.37 10.64
N GLY A 152 2.94 20.21 9.37
CA GLY A 152 4.26 20.58 8.84
C GLY A 152 5.41 19.65 9.24
N GLU A 153 5.12 18.52 9.89
CA GLU A 153 6.13 17.53 10.21
C GLU A 153 6.85 17.04 8.94
N THR A 154 8.16 16.92 9.02
CA THR A 154 8.99 16.42 7.91
C THR A 154 9.54 15.05 8.24
N VAL A 155 9.65 14.21 7.23
CA VAL A 155 10.32 12.90 7.30
C VAL A 155 11.68 13.05 6.64
N PRO A 156 12.77 12.56 7.26
CA PRO A 156 14.10 12.59 6.66
C PRO A 156 14.14 11.83 5.33
N ASP A 157 14.94 12.36 4.39
CA ASP A 157 15.25 11.65 3.15
C ASP A 157 15.94 10.33 3.47
N GLY A 158 15.58 9.27 2.74
CA GLY A 158 16.06 7.92 2.97
C GLY A 158 15.40 7.18 4.13
N ALA A 159 14.49 7.81 4.89
CA ALA A 159 13.74 7.12 5.95
C ALA A 159 12.94 5.95 5.35
N ASP A 160 12.96 4.81 6.04
CA ASP A 160 12.21 3.63 5.62
C ASP A 160 10.71 3.84 5.83
N ALA A 161 9.96 3.80 4.74
CA ALA A 161 8.51 3.91 4.71
C ALA A 161 7.91 2.63 4.16
N THR A 162 6.67 2.34 4.55
CA THR A 162 5.92 1.19 4.04
C THR A 162 4.68 1.67 3.31
N VAL A 163 4.42 1.07 2.16
CA VAL A 163 3.14 1.15 1.45
C VAL A 163 2.43 -0.20 1.58
N ALA A 164 1.11 -0.17 1.75
CA ALA A 164 0.30 -1.37 1.80
C ALA A 164 -0.99 -1.20 1.01
N GLY A 165 -1.45 -2.27 0.35
CA GLY A 165 -2.67 -2.24 -0.45
C GLY A 165 -2.96 -3.54 -1.20
N TRP A 166 -3.95 -3.49 -2.07
CA TRP A 166 -4.41 -4.61 -2.91
C TRP A 166 -4.27 -4.30 -4.41
N GLY A 167 -3.44 -3.34 -4.76
CA GLY A 167 -3.23 -2.91 -6.15
C GLY A 167 -2.54 -3.95 -7.02
N LEU A 168 -2.26 -3.55 -8.26
CA LEU A 168 -1.61 -4.39 -9.26
C LEU A 168 -0.22 -4.83 -8.79
N LEU A 169 0.12 -6.07 -9.10
CA LEU A 169 1.38 -6.72 -8.72
C LEU A 169 2.54 -6.39 -9.67
N ARG A 170 2.21 -5.77 -10.81
CA ARG A 170 3.15 -5.30 -11.83
C ARG A 170 2.48 -4.26 -12.72
N GLU A 171 3.28 -3.39 -13.30
CA GLU A 171 2.81 -2.45 -14.32
C GLU A 171 2.16 -3.20 -15.50
N GLY A 172 1.00 -2.72 -15.96
CA GLY A 172 0.24 -3.34 -17.04
C GLY A 172 -0.42 -4.68 -16.68
N GLY A 173 -0.44 -5.06 -15.41
CA GLY A 173 -1.25 -6.17 -14.92
C GLY A 173 -2.75 -5.91 -15.12
N VAL A 174 -3.55 -6.98 -15.12
CA VAL A 174 -5.01 -6.87 -15.29
C VAL A 174 -5.77 -6.99 -13.98
N ASP A 175 -5.22 -7.70 -12.99
CA ASP A 175 -5.85 -7.94 -11.70
C ASP A 175 -4.95 -7.47 -10.55
N GLY A 176 -5.55 -6.81 -9.55
CA GLY A 176 -4.91 -6.52 -8.28
C GLY A 176 -4.77 -7.78 -7.40
N SER A 177 -4.07 -7.65 -6.29
CA SER A 177 -3.97 -8.73 -5.32
C SER A 177 -5.28 -8.90 -4.56
N ASN A 178 -5.70 -10.14 -4.36
CA ASN A 178 -6.78 -10.43 -3.42
C ASN A 178 -6.31 -10.33 -1.96
N ARG A 179 -5.02 -10.60 -1.71
CA ARG A 179 -4.40 -10.53 -0.39
C ARG A 179 -3.72 -9.19 -0.19
N LEU A 180 -3.75 -8.71 1.04
CA LEU A 180 -3.07 -7.47 1.40
C LEU A 180 -1.57 -7.63 1.22
N MET A 181 -0.98 -6.74 0.41
CA MET A 181 0.44 -6.69 0.14
C MET A 181 1.09 -5.51 0.83
N GLN A 182 2.42 -5.55 0.97
CA GLN A 182 3.22 -4.44 1.50
C GLN A 182 4.58 -4.36 0.80
N VAL A 183 5.13 -3.15 0.73
CA VAL A 183 6.50 -2.91 0.28
C VAL A 183 7.17 -1.84 1.14
N SER A 184 8.46 -2.03 1.46
CA SER A 184 9.28 -1.00 2.07
C SER A 184 10.03 -0.24 0.99
N VAL A 185 9.95 1.10 1.06
CA VAL A 185 10.57 2.04 0.13
C VAL A 185 11.16 3.23 0.90
N PRO A 186 12.33 3.76 0.50
CA PRO A 186 12.88 4.96 1.14
C PRO A 186 12.11 6.21 0.72
N ILE A 187 11.99 7.16 1.65
CA ILE A 187 11.51 8.52 1.35
C ILE A 187 12.50 9.21 0.42
N VAL A 188 11.99 9.85 -0.63
CA VAL A 188 12.77 10.62 -1.61
C VAL A 188 12.64 12.11 -1.31
N GLY A 189 13.78 12.78 -1.19
CA GLY A 189 13.86 14.21 -0.94
C GLY A 189 13.13 15.05 -2.00
N SER A 190 12.50 16.13 -1.56
CA SER A 190 11.64 16.95 -2.45
C SER A 190 12.41 17.49 -3.67
N ARG A 191 13.72 17.80 -3.52
CA ARG A 191 14.56 18.26 -4.63
C ARG A 191 14.77 17.16 -5.67
N ASP A 192 15.07 15.95 -5.21
CA ASP A 192 15.36 14.81 -6.08
C ASP A 192 14.07 14.30 -6.74
N LEU A 193 12.96 14.29 -6.01
CA LEU A 193 11.65 14.03 -6.56
C LEU A 193 11.28 15.02 -7.68
N ALA A 194 11.49 16.31 -7.46
CA ALA A 194 11.23 17.33 -8.48
C ALA A 194 12.17 17.19 -9.70
N ALA A 195 13.42 16.82 -9.49
CA ALA A 195 14.36 16.55 -10.57
C ALA A 195 13.97 15.34 -11.40
N ALA A 196 13.48 14.26 -10.77
CA ALA A 196 13.00 13.05 -11.42
C ALA A 196 11.80 13.29 -12.35
N TYR A 197 10.86 14.14 -11.92
CA TYR A 197 9.61 14.37 -12.65
C TYR A 197 9.67 15.53 -13.66
N ARG A 198 10.66 16.41 -13.57
CA ARG A 198 10.85 17.52 -14.52
C ARG A 198 10.98 17.08 -15.99
N PRO A 199 11.72 16.01 -16.36
CA PRO A 199 11.78 15.53 -17.75
C PRO A 199 10.44 15.03 -18.28
N GLN A 200 9.52 14.64 -17.38
CA GLN A 200 8.16 14.20 -17.72
C GLN A 200 7.19 15.39 -17.91
N GLY A 201 7.65 16.62 -17.73
CA GLY A 201 6.78 17.79 -17.75
C GLY A 201 5.88 17.94 -16.50
N ILE A 202 6.09 17.10 -15.49
CA ILE A 202 5.28 17.08 -14.27
C ILE A 202 5.93 17.96 -13.20
N ARG A 203 5.14 18.89 -12.65
CA ARG A 203 5.58 19.80 -11.60
C ARG A 203 5.29 19.21 -10.22
N ILE A 204 6.32 18.94 -9.46
CA ILE A 204 6.22 18.51 -8.06
C ILE A 204 6.13 19.75 -7.14
N ASN A 205 5.11 19.77 -6.29
CA ASN A 205 4.99 20.73 -5.20
C ASN A 205 5.52 20.11 -3.90
N ALA A 206 6.70 20.50 -3.48
CA ALA A 206 7.38 19.99 -2.29
C ALA A 206 6.56 20.17 -0.99
N HIS A 207 5.68 21.17 -0.93
CA HIS A 207 4.78 21.36 0.23
C HIS A 207 3.63 20.34 0.23
N ALA A 208 3.04 20.07 -0.92
CA ALA A 208 1.85 19.24 -1.06
C ALA A 208 2.16 17.75 -1.29
N MET A 209 3.37 17.43 -1.75
CA MET A 209 3.75 16.09 -2.21
C MET A 209 4.98 15.57 -1.48
N ILE A 210 5.04 14.25 -1.30
CA ILE A 210 6.19 13.50 -0.77
C ILE A 210 6.45 12.33 -1.71
N GLY A 211 7.72 12.02 -1.97
CA GLY A 211 8.13 10.89 -2.79
C GLY A 211 8.60 9.71 -1.96
N ALA A 212 8.42 8.50 -2.49
CA ALA A 212 9.07 7.32 -1.93
C ALA A 212 9.34 6.30 -3.05
N GLY A 213 10.49 5.63 -3.01
CA GLY A 213 10.90 4.66 -4.01
C GLY A 213 12.42 4.52 -4.10
N TYR A 214 12.88 3.51 -4.79
CA TYR A 214 14.29 3.28 -5.07
C TYR A 214 14.68 3.90 -6.41
N GLU A 215 15.90 4.47 -6.51
CA GLU A 215 16.43 5.02 -7.76
C GLU A 215 16.47 3.98 -8.88
N GLN A 216 16.85 2.75 -8.56
CA GLN A 216 16.86 1.63 -9.51
C GLN A 216 15.46 1.09 -9.84
N GLY A 217 14.40 1.60 -9.22
CA GLY A 217 13.05 1.08 -9.37
C GLY A 217 12.84 -0.28 -8.70
N GLY A 218 11.92 -1.07 -9.23
CA GLY A 218 11.67 -2.45 -8.80
C GLY A 218 10.75 -2.61 -7.60
N LYS A 219 10.45 -1.51 -6.86
CA LYS A 219 9.55 -1.50 -5.69
C LYS A 219 8.69 -0.24 -5.67
N ASP A 220 7.37 -0.39 -5.68
CA ASP A 220 6.44 0.74 -5.72
C ASP A 220 5.00 0.32 -5.38
N ALA A 221 4.13 1.33 -5.13
CA ALA A 221 2.68 1.23 -5.26
C ALA A 221 2.29 1.11 -6.75
N CYS A 222 1.11 0.56 -7.04
CA CYS A 222 0.60 0.47 -8.39
C CYS A 222 -0.92 0.74 -8.43
N GLN A 223 -1.56 0.62 -9.61
CA GLN A 223 -3.00 0.85 -9.76
C GLN A 223 -3.81 -0.01 -8.78
N GLY A 224 -4.75 0.60 -8.07
CA GLY A 224 -5.53 -0.02 -7.01
C GLY A 224 -4.99 0.25 -5.60
N ASP A 225 -3.71 0.66 -5.44
CA ASP A 225 -3.16 1.14 -4.17
C ASP A 225 -3.51 2.62 -3.90
N SER A 226 -4.01 3.34 -4.91
CA SER A 226 -4.48 4.73 -4.84
C SER A 226 -5.28 5.02 -3.57
N GLY A 227 -4.97 6.11 -2.88
CA GLY A 227 -5.64 6.48 -1.62
C GLY A 227 -5.15 5.70 -0.38
N GLY A 228 -4.38 4.63 -0.58
CA GLY A 228 -3.78 3.83 0.48
C GLY A 228 -2.66 4.54 1.22
N PRO A 229 -2.18 3.97 2.35
CA PRO A 229 -1.20 4.58 3.23
C PRO A 229 0.24 4.41 2.74
N LEU A 230 1.00 5.51 2.78
CA LEU A 230 2.44 5.52 2.98
C LEU A 230 2.69 5.90 4.44
N PHE A 231 3.31 5.03 5.22
CA PHE A 231 3.54 5.29 6.63
C PHE A 231 4.99 5.02 7.05
N VAL A 232 5.45 5.74 8.06
CA VAL A 232 6.76 5.58 8.68
C VAL A 232 6.54 5.20 10.15
N ARG A 233 7.42 4.40 10.71
CA ARG A 233 7.39 4.12 12.14
C ARG A 233 8.17 5.21 12.89
N GLY A 234 7.49 5.90 13.81
CA GLY A 234 8.11 6.88 14.69
C GLY A 234 9.13 6.25 15.65
N ALA A 235 9.76 7.09 16.46
CA ALA A 235 10.74 6.64 17.47
C ALA A 235 10.15 5.63 18.48
N ASP A 236 8.85 5.70 18.76
CA ASP A 236 8.09 4.76 19.58
C ASP A 236 7.63 3.51 18.81
N LYS A 237 8.11 3.33 17.58
CA LYS A 237 7.76 2.26 16.63
C LYS A 237 6.29 2.26 16.20
N LYS A 238 5.50 3.25 16.58
CA LYS A 238 4.12 3.37 16.11
C LYS A 238 4.07 3.90 14.69
N PRO A 239 3.15 3.39 13.86
CA PRO A 239 2.97 3.86 12.49
C PRO A 239 2.33 5.26 12.48
N VAL A 240 2.86 6.12 11.62
CA VAL A 240 2.35 7.48 11.37
C VAL A 240 2.12 7.63 9.86
N LEU A 241 0.94 8.08 9.47
CA LEU A 241 0.53 8.27 8.08
C LEU A 241 1.23 9.50 7.49
N GLN A 242 2.25 9.29 6.68
CA GLN A 242 3.03 10.38 6.08
C GLN A 242 2.55 10.76 4.68
N GLY A 243 2.00 9.81 3.94
CA GLY A 243 1.51 10.03 2.59
C GLY A 243 0.25 9.24 2.27
N VAL A 244 -0.48 9.72 1.27
CA VAL A 244 -1.60 9.03 0.63
C VAL A 244 -1.21 8.75 -0.80
N VAL A 245 -1.28 7.49 -1.26
CA VAL A 245 -0.90 7.11 -2.64
C VAL A 245 -1.67 7.95 -3.63
N SER A 246 -0.96 8.69 -4.48
CA SER A 246 -1.53 9.64 -5.44
C SER A 246 -1.27 9.23 -6.88
N PHE A 247 -0.03 9.34 -7.36
CA PHE A 247 0.31 8.99 -8.73
C PHE A 247 1.76 8.54 -8.91
N GLY A 248 2.06 7.99 -10.08
CA GLY A 248 3.39 7.69 -10.58
C GLY A 248 3.40 7.66 -12.10
N VAL A 249 4.56 7.72 -12.72
CA VAL A 249 4.73 7.45 -14.16
C VAL A 249 5.05 5.98 -14.34
N GLY A 250 4.02 5.18 -14.55
CA GLY A 250 4.10 3.71 -14.47
C GLY A 250 4.14 3.23 -13.02
N CYS A 251 4.72 2.05 -12.78
CA CYS A 251 4.92 1.49 -11.45
C CYS A 251 6.35 0.95 -11.35
N ALA A 252 7.07 1.33 -10.31
CA ALA A 252 8.43 0.88 -10.00
C ALA A 252 9.47 1.11 -11.12
N ARG A 253 9.28 2.11 -11.97
CA ARG A 253 10.24 2.46 -13.02
C ARG A 253 11.49 3.11 -12.42
N PRO A 254 12.70 2.77 -12.91
CA PRO A 254 13.93 3.43 -12.49
C PRO A 254 13.85 4.96 -12.64
N GLY A 255 14.32 5.68 -11.63
CA GLY A 255 14.36 7.14 -11.61
C GLY A 255 13.00 7.83 -11.46
N LEU A 256 11.90 7.09 -11.28
CA LEU A 256 10.54 7.64 -11.16
C LEU A 256 9.85 7.09 -9.90
N PRO A 257 10.19 7.59 -8.70
CA PRO A 257 9.59 7.15 -7.45
C PRO A 257 8.11 7.51 -7.38
N GLY A 258 7.33 6.75 -6.62
CA GLY A 258 5.92 7.04 -6.37
C GLY A 258 5.73 8.42 -5.71
N VAL A 259 4.63 9.10 -6.05
CA VAL A 259 4.24 10.41 -5.50
C VAL A 259 3.00 10.25 -4.63
N TYR A 260 3.05 10.85 -3.45
CA TYR A 260 2.01 10.76 -2.44
C TYR A 260 1.59 12.15 -1.99
N ALA A 261 0.30 12.35 -1.65
CA ALA A 261 -0.13 13.57 -0.98
C ALA A 261 0.51 13.62 0.42
N ARG A 262 1.27 14.67 0.75
CA ARG A 262 1.99 14.86 2.02
C ARG A 262 1.00 15.18 3.14
N VAL A 263 0.66 14.21 3.97
CA VAL A 263 -0.39 14.33 5.00
C VAL A 263 -0.13 15.47 5.99
N SER A 264 1.13 15.69 6.39
CA SER A 264 1.49 16.75 7.35
C SER A 264 1.09 18.15 6.89
N SER A 265 1.03 18.39 5.59
CA SER A 265 0.59 19.67 5.00
C SER A 265 -0.90 19.90 5.09
N TYR A 266 -1.67 18.83 5.21
CA TYR A 266 -3.14 18.88 5.22
C TYR A 266 -3.77 18.72 6.61
N ILE A 267 -2.98 18.60 7.66
CA ILE A 267 -3.48 18.43 9.03
C ILE A 267 -4.48 19.51 9.46
N PRO A 268 -4.27 20.82 9.17
CA PRO A 268 -5.27 21.84 9.49
C PRO A 268 -6.59 21.61 8.76
N TRP A 269 -6.53 21.25 7.47
CA TRP A 269 -7.71 20.96 6.66
C TRP A 269 -8.44 19.70 7.16
N ILE A 270 -7.72 18.60 7.40
CA ILE A 270 -8.27 17.34 7.94
C ILE A 270 -9.02 17.59 9.25
N LYS A 271 -8.38 18.27 10.21
CA LYS A 271 -9.01 18.61 11.50
C LYS A 271 -10.26 19.46 11.35
N ASN A 272 -10.25 20.44 10.43
CA ASN A 272 -11.41 21.26 10.15
C ASN A 272 -12.56 20.45 9.55
N GLN A 273 -12.28 19.53 8.59
CA GLN A 273 -13.31 18.68 8.00
C GLN A 273 -13.91 17.72 9.04
N ILE A 274 -13.10 17.10 9.91
CA ILE A 274 -13.59 16.27 11.01
C ILE A 274 -14.56 17.07 11.90
N ARG A 275 -14.19 18.29 12.29
CA ARG A 275 -15.06 19.16 13.10
C ARG A 275 -16.40 19.45 12.43
N ILE A 276 -16.40 19.80 11.12
CA ILE A 276 -17.61 20.05 10.34
C ILE A 276 -18.49 18.81 10.29
N LEU A 277 -17.91 17.64 9.94
CA LEU A 277 -18.64 16.39 9.78
C LEU A 277 -19.20 15.86 11.11
N SER A 278 -18.53 16.16 12.23
CA SER A 278 -19.01 15.81 13.57
C SER A 278 -20.17 16.69 14.05
N SER A 279 -20.25 17.95 13.56
CA SER A 279 -21.34 18.88 13.94
C SER A 279 -22.64 18.63 13.18
N THR A 280 -22.58 18.00 12.01
CA THR A 280 -23.74 17.69 11.15
C THR A 280 -24.49 16.41 11.55
N SER A 281 -23.97 15.66 12.50
CA SER A 281 -24.51 14.37 12.97
C SER A 281 -25.41 14.50 14.23
N LYS A 282 -25.91 15.71 14.52
CA LYS A 282 -26.88 15.99 15.62
C LYS A 282 -28.30 16.13 15.10
#